data_764476f449a1486dc9efdafe7fc104e0
#
_entry.id   764476f449a1486dc9efdafe7fc104e0
#
_cell.length_a   1.000
_cell.length_b   1.000
_cell.length_c   1.000
_cell.angle_alpha   90.00
_cell.angle_beta   90.00
_cell.angle_gamma   90.00
#
_symmetry.space_group_name_H-M   'P 1'
#
loop_
_entity.id
_entity.type
_entity.pdbx_description
1 polymer ?
#
loop_
_entity_poly.entity_id
_entity_poly.type
_entity_poly.pdbx_seq_one_letter_code
_entity_poly.pdbx_strand_id
1 'polypeptide(L)'
;MSSILDQDIMFLPGVGPKKKEILSKELGINSYGDLLEYYPYKYVDRSRIFHISELTPDMPYVQIKGRILSYEEFDTGKRNKRLVAHFSDGFGVVDLVWFRSSQYILKTYHVGTEYIVFGKPALFGGRYQFAHPDMDDASNLQISEMGMQPFYNTTEKMKKYGFSSRTLEKLTKTLVGLLPQLPETLPDSITSRLHLISRDEAFRFIHYPHTHQEMQKAQVRLKFEELFYVQLNI
;
A
#
# COMPACT_ATOMS: atom_id res chain seq x y z
N MET A 1 3.53 -22.48 25.52
CA MET A 1 3.95 -21.09 25.34
C MET A 1 3.02 -20.46 24.33
N SER A 2 2.35 -19.35 24.65
CA SER A 2 1.52 -18.64 23.66
C SER A 2 2.42 -18.13 22.52
N SER A 3 1.98 -18.34 21.29
CA SER A 3 2.68 -17.79 20.11
C SER A 3 2.65 -16.26 20.15
N ILE A 4 3.68 -15.61 19.62
CA ILE A 4 3.67 -14.15 19.42
C ILE A 4 2.46 -13.73 18.56
N LEU A 5 1.96 -14.63 17.72
CA LEU A 5 0.79 -14.39 16.86
C LEU A 5 -0.51 -14.29 17.66
N ASP A 6 -0.57 -14.88 18.89
CA ASP A 6 -1.74 -14.78 19.78
C ASP A 6 -1.80 -13.45 20.54
N GLN A 7 -0.76 -12.60 20.39
CA GLN A 7 -0.71 -11.31 21.07
C GLN A 7 -1.81 -10.38 20.56
N ASP A 8 -2.48 -9.69 21.49
CA ASP A 8 -3.54 -8.74 21.16
C ASP A 8 -3.02 -7.60 20.28
N ILE A 9 -3.77 -7.28 19.23
CA ILE A 9 -3.43 -6.25 18.24
C ILE A 9 -3.21 -4.86 18.85
N MET A 10 -3.75 -4.60 20.04
CA MET A 10 -3.59 -3.33 20.75
C MET A 10 -2.13 -3.01 21.08
N PHE A 11 -1.30 -4.05 21.25
CA PHE A 11 0.12 -3.90 21.59
C PHE A 11 1.01 -3.62 20.37
N LEU A 12 0.44 -3.67 19.16
CA LEU A 12 1.19 -3.31 17.97
C LEU A 12 1.46 -1.80 17.95
N PRO A 13 2.71 -1.34 17.79
CA PRO A 13 3.03 0.07 17.65
C PRO A 13 2.18 0.74 16.57
N GLY A 14 1.53 1.84 16.93
CA GLY A 14 0.61 2.55 16.05
C GLY A 14 -0.85 2.08 16.12
N VAL A 15 -1.16 1.03 16.93
CA VAL A 15 -2.53 0.61 17.26
C VAL A 15 -2.81 1.01 18.71
N GLY A 16 -3.75 1.89 18.92
CA GLY A 16 -4.26 2.22 20.26
C GLY A 16 -5.68 1.66 20.43
N PRO A 17 -6.32 1.88 21.59
CA PRO A 17 -7.66 1.33 21.88
C PRO A 17 -8.72 1.62 20.81
N LYS A 18 -8.74 2.86 20.29
CA LYS A 18 -9.68 3.26 19.23
C LYS A 18 -9.45 2.50 17.93
N LYS A 19 -8.17 2.31 17.54
CA LYS A 19 -7.84 1.58 16.33
C LYS A 19 -8.11 0.09 16.48
N LYS A 20 -7.80 -0.50 17.63
CA LYS A 20 -8.18 -1.89 17.96
C LYS A 20 -9.69 -2.11 17.78
N GLU A 21 -10.51 -1.23 18.37
CA GLU A 21 -11.95 -1.35 18.26
C GLU A 21 -12.44 -1.37 16.79
N ILE A 22 -11.87 -0.51 15.96
CA ILE A 22 -12.21 -0.42 14.53
C ILE A 22 -11.75 -1.69 13.80
N LEU A 23 -10.51 -2.14 14.01
CA LEU A 23 -9.94 -3.35 13.39
C LEU A 23 -10.76 -4.58 13.75
N SER A 24 -11.13 -4.72 15.03
CA SER A 24 -11.95 -5.83 15.52
C SER A 24 -13.36 -5.83 14.92
N LYS A 25 -14.06 -4.67 14.97
CA LYS A 25 -15.45 -4.58 14.50
C LYS A 25 -15.62 -4.66 12.99
N GLU A 26 -14.69 -4.08 12.25
CA GLU A 26 -14.84 -3.93 10.79
C GLU A 26 -14.14 -5.04 10.00
N LEU A 27 -13.08 -5.63 10.54
CA LEU A 27 -12.26 -6.64 9.85
C LEU A 27 -12.10 -7.95 10.65
N GLY A 28 -12.57 -8.02 11.89
CA GLY A 28 -12.37 -9.18 12.75
C GLY A 28 -10.94 -9.35 13.28
N ILE A 29 -10.09 -8.34 13.13
CA ILE A 29 -8.67 -8.40 13.51
C ILE A 29 -8.53 -8.09 14.99
N ASN A 30 -8.16 -9.09 15.81
CA ASN A 30 -7.98 -9.01 17.26
C ASN A 30 -6.55 -9.29 17.72
N SER A 31 -5.80 -10.05 16.94
CA SER A 31 -4.45 -10.52 17.25
C SER A 31 -3.45 -10.16 16.15
N TYR A 32 -2.16 -10.37 16.44
CA TYR A 32 -1.09 -10.27 15.45
C TYR A 32 -1.27 -11.29 14.32
N GLY A 33 -1.73 -12.50 14.65
CA GLY A 33 -2.05 -13.52 13.68
C GLY A 33 -3.14 -13.08 12.70
N ASP A 34 -4.25 -12.53 13.22
CA ASP A 34 -5.34 -12.05 12.37
C ASP A 34 -4.88 -10.96 11.39
N LEU A 35 -4.01 -10.04 11.85
CA LEU A 35 -3.45 -9.02 10.96
C LEU A 35 -2.49 -9.60 9.92
N LEU A 36 -1.68 -10.59 10.30
CA LEU A 36 -0.74 -11.26 9.41
C LEU A 36 -1.47 -12.09 8.34
N GLU A 37 -2.63 -12.65 8.67
CA GLU A 37 -3.49 -13.41 7.76
C GLU A 37 -4.47 -12.51 6.97
N TYR A 38 -4.48 -11.21 7.24
CA TYR A 38 -5.26 -10.26 6.46
C TYR A 38 -4.51 -9.87 5.18
N TYR A 39 -4.66 -10.68 4.13
CA TYR A 39 -3.88 -10.56 2.90
C TYR A 39 -4.31 -9.38 2.02
N PRO A 40 -3.37 -8.78 1.27
CA PRO A 40 -3.69 -7.81 0.24
C PRO A 40 -4.57 -8.40 -0.86
N TYR A 41 -5.54 -7.63 -1.36
CA TYR A 41 -6.38 -8.08 -2.46
C TYR A 41 -5.79 -7.78 -3.84
N LYS A 42 -4.84 -6.87 -3.91
CA LYS A 42 -4.08 -6.54 -5.12
C LYS A 42 -2.72 -5.94 -4.77
N TYR A 43 -1.85 -5.94 -5.78
CA TYR A 43 -0.54 -5.29 -5.72
C TYR A 43 -0.40 -4.33 -6.89
N VAL A 44 0.37 -3.27 -6.68
CA VAL A 44 0.75 -2.34 -7.73
C VAL A 44 2.26 -2.24 -7.76
N ASP A 45 2.81 -2.46 -8.95
CA ASP A 45 4.25 -2.36 -9.16
C ASP A 45 4.71 -0.89 -9.04
N ARG A 46 5.58 -0.63 -8.08
CA ARG A 46 6.21 0.66 -7.84
C ARG A 46 7.72 0.64 -8.11
N SER A 47 8.22 -0.39 -8.78
CA SER A 47 9.64 -0.51 -9.09
C SER A 47 10.11 0.45 -10.20
N ARG A 48 9.17 0.99 -11.00
CA ARG A 48 9.46 1.86 -12.14
C ARG A 48 8.92 3.27 -11.93
N ILE A 49 9.78 4.25 -12.22
CA ILE A 49 9.38 5.65 -12.40
C ILE A 49 9.24 5.91 -13.90
N PHE A 50 8.11 6.47 -14.30
CA PHE A 50 7.83 6.86 -15.68
C PHE A 50 8.14 8.35 -15.89
N HIS A 51 8.54 8.71 -17.09
CA HIS A 51 8.53 10.12 -17.52
C HIS A 51 7.12 10.53 -17.91
N ILE A 52 6.83 11.83 -17.74
CA ILE A 52 5.51 12.38 -18.12
C ILE A 52 5.26 12.19 -19.63
N SER A 53 6.30 12.20 -20.45
CA SER A 53 6.22 11.94 -21.89
C SER A 53 5.83 10.51 -22.26
N GLU A 54 5.97 9.55 -21.32
CA GLU A 54 5.61 8.15 -21.54
C GLU A 54 4.13 7.86 -21.20
N LEU A 55 3.41 8.82 -20.60
CA LEU A 55 2.04 8.62 -20.14
C LEU A 55 1.09 8.37 -21.33
N THR A 56 0.21 7.38 -21.15
CA THR A 56 -0.91 7.09 -22.06
C THR A 56 -2.23 7.03 -21.28
N PRO A 57 -3.38 7.29 -21.93
CA PRO A 57 -4.68 7.34 -21.23
C PRO A 57 -5.08 6.03 -20.55
N ASP A 58 -4.60 4.90 -21.07
CA ASP A 58 -5.00 3.56 -20.59
C ASP A 58 -4.04 2.98 -19.54
N MET A 59 -3.02 3.75 -19.13
CA MET A 59 -2.09 3.30 -18.11
C MET A 59 -2.79 3.01 -16.78
N PRO A 60 -2.37 1.94 -16.07
CA PRO A 60 -2.77 1.70 -14.70
C PRO A 60 -2.18 2.78 -13.77
N TYR A 61 -2.14 2.51 -12.48
CA TYR A 61 -1.39 3.36 -11.55
C TYR A 61 0.09 3.38 -11.89
N VAL A 62 0.67 4.57 -11.97
CA VAL A 62 2.08 4.81 -12.31
C VAL A 62 2.74 5.74 -11.30
N GLN A 63 4.06 5.74 -11.26
CA GLN A 63 4.87 6.69 -10.53
C GLN A 63 5.58 7.63 -11.49
N ILE A 64 5.57 8.92 -11.16
CA ILE A 64 6.38 9.95 -11.79
C ILE A 64 7.19 10.67 -10.71
N LYS A 65 8.41 11.06 -11.03
CA LYS A 65 9.27 11.87 -10.17
C LYS A 65 9.42 13.26 -10.75
N GLY A 66 9.28 14.29 -9.93
CA GLY A 66 9.40 15.68 -10.39
C GLY A 66 9.17 16.69 -9.28
N ARG A 67 8.86 17.92 -9.67
CA ARG A 67 8.68 19.07 -8.75
C ARG A 67 7.37 19.77 -8.99
N ILE A 68 6.79 20.32 -7.92
CA ILE A 68 5.67 21.22 -8.02
C ILE A 68 6.20 22.57 -8.51
N LEU A 69 5.63 23.06 -9.61
CA LEU A 69 5.99 24.35 -10.20
C LEU A 69 5.17 25.49 -9.59
N SER A 70 3.86 25.26 -9.43
CA SER A 70 2.92 26.25 -8.90
C SER A 70 1.62 25.58 -8.45
N TYR A 71 0.81 26.33 -7.71
CA TYR A 71 -0.54 25.96 -7.31
C TYR A 71 -1.56 26.92 -7.89
N GLU A 72 -2.73 26.39 -8.26
CA GLU A 72 -3.92 27.17 -8.61
C GLU A 72 -5.11 26.68 -7.79
N GLU A 73 -5.86 27.63 -7.19
CA GLU A 73 -7.12 27.34 -6.51
C GLU A 73 -8.29 27.79 -7.39
N PHE A 74 -9.21 26.88 -7.67
CA PHE A 74 -10.45 27.18 -8.37
C PHE A 74 -11.61 27.16 -7.39
N ASP A 75 -12.32 28.28 -7.28
CA ASP A 75 -13.57 28.36 -6.53
C ASP A 75 -14.72 27.88 -7.45
N THR A 76 -15.29 26.72 -7.14
CA THR A 76 -16.39 26.15 -7.93
C THR A 76 -17.76 26.65 -7.47
N GLY A 77 -17.83 27.69 -6.62
CA GLY A 77 -19.08 28.31 -6.15
C GLY A 77 -19.95 27.45 -5.22
N LYS A 78 -19.60 26.21 -4.99
CA LYS A 78 -20.17 25.29 -4.00
C LYS A 78 -19.05 24.89 -3.06
N ARG A 79 -19.13 25.21 -1.78
CA ARG A 79 -18.28 24.82 -0.62
C ARG A 79 -17.00 23.95 -0.86
N ASN A 80 -16.68 23.55 -2.06
CA ASN A 80 -15.56 22.69 -2.47
C ASN A 80 -14.60 23.50 -3.38
N LYS A 81 -13.52 23.96 -2.81
CA LYS A 81 -12.39 24.50 -3.58
C LYS A 81 -11.64 23.34 -4.24
N ARG A 82 -11.37 23.47 -5.54
CA ARG A 82 -10.48 22.56 -6.27
C ARG A 82 -9.07 23.14 -6.23
N LEU A 83 -8.12 22.39 -5.71
CA LEU A 83 -6.70 22.74 -5.75
C LEU A 83 -6.04 21.96 -6.89
N VAL A 84 -5.26 22.63 -7.71
CA VAL A 84 -4.44 22.06 -8.78
C VAL A 84 -2.99 22.44 -8.52
N ALA A 85 -2.09 21.45 -8.54
CA ALA A 85 -0.66 21.68 -8.58
C ALA A 85 -0.13 21.32 -9.96
N HIS A 86 0.59 22.22 -10.60
CA HIS A 86 1.33 21.96 -11.83
C HIS A 86 2.64 21.26 -11.46
N PHE A 87 2.82 20.04 -11.94
CA PHE A 87 3.94 19.17 -11.60
C PHE A 87 4.73 18.81 -12.85
N SER A 88 6.07 18.88 -12.77
CA SER A 88 6.95 18.62 -13.90
C SER A 88 8.12 17.73 -13.53
N ASP A 89 8.48 16.83 -14.43
CA ASP A 89 9.71 16.03 -14.41
C ASP A 89 10.85 16.63 -15.25
N GLY A 90 10.63 17.85 -15.81
CA GLY A 90 11.54 18.51 -16.74
C GLY A 90 11.30 18.15 -18.21
N PHE A 91 10.53 17.11 -18.52
CA PHE A 91 10.18 16.68 -19.89
C PHE A 91 8.73 16.96 -20.25
N GLY A 92 7.88 17.15 -19.24
CA GLY A 92 6.46 17.46 -19.41
C GLY A 92 5.86 18.09 -18.16
N VAL A 93 4.56 18.42 -18.25
CA VAL A 93 3.77 18.95 -17.14
C VAL A 93 2.46 18.18 -17.02
N VAL A 94 2.10 17.81 -15.79
CA VAL A 94 0.83 17.21 -15.43
C VAL A 94 0.16 18.00 -14.32
N ASP A 95 -1.13 17.83 -14.14
CA ASP A 95 -1.91 18.45 -13.09
C ASP A 95 -2.19 17.44 -11.96
N LEU A 96 -1.82 17.79 -10.74
CA LEU A 96 -2.22 17.06 -9.54
C LEU A 96 -3.44 17.76 -8.95
N VAL A 97 -4.54 17.04 -8.79
CA VAL A 97 -5.86 17.64 -8.50
C VAL A 97 -6.44 17.13 -7.18
N TRP A 98 -6.82 18.04 -6.30
CA TRP A 98 -7.53 17.73 -5.06
C TRP A 98 -8.84 18.51 -4.98
N PHE A 99 -9.92 17.81 -4.65
CA PHE A 99 -11.26 18.38 -4.48
C PHE A 99 -11.59 18.71 -3.03
N ARG A 100 -10.70 18.36 -2.10
CA ARG A 100 -10.82 18.59 -0.65
C ARG A 100 -9.44 18.75 -0.04
N SER A 101 -9.40 19.32 1.18
CA SER A 101 -8.17 19.40 1.99
C SER A 101 -7.06 20.26 1.39
N SER A 102 -7.39 21.31 0.60
CA SER A 102 -6.42 22.21 -0.02
C SER A 102 -5.42 22.78 0.99
N GLN A 103 -5.87 23.21 2.17
CA GLN A 103 -4.99 23.76 3.20
C GLN A 103 -3.96 22.75 3.74
N TYR A 104 -4.35 21.46 3.86
CA TYR A 104 -3.44 20.41 4.26
C TYR A 104 -2.37 20.17 3.20
N ILE A 105 -2.77 20.10 1.92
CA ILE A 105 -1.86 19.90 0.78
C ILE A 105 -0.84 21.03 0.70
N LEU A 106 -1.29 22.29 0.76
CA LEU A 106 -0.42 23.47 0.70
C LEU A 106 0.57 23.55 1.88
N LYS A 107 0.20 23.04 3.05
CA LYS A 107 1.10 22.97 4.21
C LYS A 107 2.11 21.83 4.14
N THR A 108 1.77 20.76 3.44
CA THR A 108 2.57 19.53 3.44
C THR A 108 3.53 19.47 2.25
N TYR A 109 3.11 19.97 1.08
CA TYR A 109 3.88 19.89 -0.15
C TYR A 109 4.27 21.27 -0.66
N HIS A 110 5.54 21.46 -0.97
CA HIS A 110 6.11 22.78 -1.26
C HIS A 110 6.57 22.88 -2.71
N VAL A 111 6.41 24.07 -3.28
CA VAL A 111 6.92 24.40 -4.62
C VAL A 111 8.44 24.24 -4.65
N GLY A 112 8.95 23.68 -5.75
CA GLY A 112 10.38 23.44 -5.97
C GLY A 112 10.94 22.18 -5.30
N THR A 113 10.23 21.59 -4.34
CA THR A 113 10.63 20.32 -3.70
C THR A 113 10.34 19.15 -4.62
N GLU A 114 11.23 18.16 -4.61
CA GLU A 114 11.14 16.97 -5.45
C GLU A 114 10.31 15.88 -4.77
N TYR A 115 9.28 15.39 -5.45
CA TYR A 115 8.36 14.37 -4.97
C TYR A 115 8.26 13.22 -5.95
N ILE A 116 7.92 12.05 -5.41
CA ILE A 116 7.41 10.92 -6.19
C ILE A 116 5.89 10.92 -6.06
N VAL A 117 5.23 11.09 -7.19
CA VAL A 117 3.77 11.11 -7.30
C VAL A 117 3.30 9.75 -7.81
N PHE A 118 2.38 9.14 -7.11
CA PHE A 118 1.78 7.87 -7.47
C PHE A 118 0.27 8.03 -7.66
N GLY A 119 -0.24 7.60 -8.81
CA GLY A 119 -1.66 7.70 -9.12
C GLY A 119 -2.00 7.12 -10.49
N LYS A 120 -3.28 7.15 -10.83
CA LYS A 120 -3.75 6.78 -12.17
C LYS A 120 -3.82 8.04 -13.03
N PRO A 121 -3.09 8.09 -14.17
CA PRO A 121 -3.18 9.20 -15.09
C PRO A 121 -4.55 9.21 -15.77
N ALA A 122 -5.13 10.38 -15.96
CA ALA A 122 -6.34 10.61 -16.73
C ALA A 122 -6.14 11.79 -17.65
N LEU A 123 -6.56 11.68 -18.91
CA LEU A 123 -6.46 12.79 -19.85
C LEU A 123 -7.70 13.69 -19.71
N PHE A 124 -7.49 14.98 -19.43
CA PHE A 124 -8.56 15.96 -19.33
C PHE A 124 -8.12 17.30 -19.95
N GLY A 125 -8.91 17.81 -20.88
CA GLY A 125 -8.58 19.07 -21.55
C GLY A 125 -7.23 19.08 -22.29
N GLY A 126 -6.78 17.93 -22.79
CA GLY A 126 -5.49 17.80 -23.50
C GLY A 126 -4.28 17.69 -22.59
N ARG A 127 -4.44 17.66 -21.26
CA ARG A 127 -3.36 17.48 -20.28
C ARG A 127 -3.63 16.29 -19.38
N TYR A 128 -2.57 15.55 -19.00
CA TYR A 128 -2.70 14.50 -18.00
C TYR A 128 -2.90 15.09 -16.61
N GLN A 129 -3.80 14.50 -15.86
CA GLN A 129 -4.05 14.84 -14.46
C GLN A 129 -4.07 13.60 -13.58
N PHE A 130 -3.70 13.77 -12.31
CA PHE A 130 -3.79 12.77 -11.26
C PHE A 130 -4.75 13.29 -10.18
N ALA A 131 -5.86 12.58 -9.98
CA ALA A 131 -6.84 12.94 -8.95
C ALA A 131 -6.45 12.32 -7.60
N HIS A 132 -6.29 13.15 -6.58
CA HIS A 132 -5.89 12.72 -5.23
C HIS A 132 -4.69 11.77 -5.22
N PRO A 133 -3.57 12.11 -5.88
CA PRO A 133 -2.41 11.23 -5.91
C PRO A 133 -1.81 11.07 -4.52
N ASP A 134 -1.17 9.90 -4.29
CA ASP A 134 -0.21 9.76 -3.21
C ASP A 134 1.08 10.47 -3.56
N MET A 135 1.67 11.17 -2.59
CA MET A 135 2.92 11.88 -2.77
C MET A 135 3.89 11.55 -1.64
N ASP A 136 5.09 11.20 -2.00
CA ASP A 136 6.18 10.93 -1.07
C ASP A 136 7.38 11.85 -1.42
N ASP A 137 8.08 12.33 -0.40
CA ASP A 137 9.30 13.13 -0.59
C ASP A 137 10.38 12.25 -1.24
N ALA A 138 10.92 12.71 -2.36
CA ALA A 138 11.90 11.94 -3.13
C ALA A 138 13.22 11.71 -2.37
N SER A 139 13.55 12.56 -1.40
CA SER A 139 14.77 12.43 -0.58
C SER A 139 14.68 11.26 0.43
N ASN A 140 13.47 10.87 0.81
CA ASN A 140 13.22 9.84 1.83
C ASN A 140 13.02 8.44 1.24
N LEU A 141 13.03 8.28 -0.08
CA LEU A 141 12.69 7.04 -0.76
C LEU A 141 13.86 6.53 -1.59
N GLN A 142 14.36 5.35 -1.22
CA GLN A 142 15.23 4.57 -2.10
C GLN A 142 14.36 3.82 -3.10
N ILE A 143 14.44 4.19 -4.38
CA ILE A 143 13.67 3.57 -5.47
C ILE A 143 13.93 2.06 -5.56
N SER A 144 15.16 1.63 -5.20
CA SER A 144 15.56 0.22 -5.14
C SER A 144 14.79 -0.61 -4.09
N GLU A 145 14.14 0.05 -3.11
CA GLU A 145 13.33 -0.60 -2.08
C GLU A 145 11.83 -0.62 -2.45
N MET A 146 11.47 0.01 -3.55
CA MET A 146 10.10 0.01 -4.06
C MET A 146 9.84 -1.28 -4.84
N GLY A 147 9.12 -2.18 -4.22
CA GLY A 147 8.62 -3.40 -4.85
C GLY A 147 7.14 -3.30 -5.22
N MET A 148 6.45 -4.39 -5.07
CA MET A 148 5.01 -4.50 -5.27
C MET A 148 4.27 -3.94 -4.05
N GLN A 149 3.65 -2.77 -4.17
CA GLN A 149 2.87 -2.19 -3.07
C GLN A 149 1.57 -2.95 -2.85
N PRO A 150 1.34 -3.45 -1.62
CA PRO A 150 0.10 -4.16 -1.27
C PRO A 150 -1.07 -3.19 -1.08
N PHE A 151 -2.25 -3.59 -1.53
CA PHE A 151 -3.51 -2.89 -1.26
C PHE A 151 -4.44 -3.77 -0.43
N TYR A 152 -4.93 -3.23 0.68
CA TYR A 152 -5.82 -3.91 1.62
C TYR A 152 -7.25 -3.39 1.51
N ASN A 153 -8.22 -4.28 1.67
CA ASN A 153 -9.62 -3.90 1.75
C ASN A 153 -9.88 -3.03 3.00
N THR A 154 -10.72 -2.03 2.83
CA THR A 154 -11.19 -1.18 3.93
C THR A 154 -12.67 -0.90 3.77
N THR A 155 -13.39 -0.77 4.89
CA THR A 155 -14.81 -0.41 4.86
C THR A 155 -15.00 1.10 4.77
N GLU A 156 -16.20 1.55 4.36
CA GLU A 156 -16.51 2.98 4.35
C GLU A 156 -16.48 3.62 5.75
N LYS A 157 -16.79 2.83 6.79
CA LYS A 157 -16.64 3.29 8.17
C LYS A 157 -15.18 3.51 8.53
N MET A 158 -14.31 2.59 8.18
CA MET A 158 -12.88 2.72 8.42
C MET A 158 -12.31 3.99 7.80
N LYS A 159 -12.71 4.30 6.57
CA LYS A 159 -12.29 5.54 5.88
C LYS A 159 -12.70 6.80 6.63
N LYS A 160 -13.90 6.83 7.23
CA LYS A 160 -14.37 7.96 8.07
C LYS A 160 -13.50 8.18 9.30
N TYR A 161 -12.87 7.15 9.83
CA TYR A 161 -11.94 7.21 10.96
C TYR A 161 -10.47 7.36 10.53
N GLY A 162 -10.22 7.65 9.26
CA GLY A 162 -8.85 7.84 8.73
C GLY A 162 -8.08 6.55 8.46
N PHE A 163 -8.77 5.39 8.47
CA PHE A 163 -8.17 4.14 8.04
C PHE A 163 -8.23 4.00 6.53
N SER A 164 -7.08 3.94 5.90
CA SER A 164 -6.91 3.64 4.49
C SER A 164 -6.11 2.34 4.32
N SER A 165 -6.06 1.82 3.07
CA SER A 165 -5.14 0.73 2.73
C SER A 165 -3.69 1.02 3.17
N ARG A 166 -3.24 2.29 3.03
CA ARG A 166 -1.91 2.72 3.47
C ARG A 166 -1.72 2.66 5.00
N THR A 167 -2.80 2.82 5.76
CA THR A 167 -2.74 2.64 7.22
C THR A 167 -2.53 1.17 7.57
N LEU A 168 -3.25 0.25 6.92
CA LEU A 168 -3.05 -1.19 7.11
C LEU A 168 -1.67 -1.63 6.64
N GLU A 169 -1.19 -1.15 5.50
CA GLU A 169 0.16 -1.37 5.01
C GLU A 169 1.23 -1.01 6.05
N LYS A 170 1.10 0.17 6.68
CA LYS A 170 2.03 0.57 7.74
C LYS A 170 1.98 -0.34 8.97
N LEU A 171 0.79 -0.77 9.37
CA LEU A 171 0.62 -1.69 10.50
C LEU A 171 1.20 -3.07 10.19
N THR A 172 0.93 -3.63 9.02
CA THR A 172 1.52 -4.91 8.60
C THR A 172 3.03 -4.82 8.46
N LYS A 173 3.57 -3.70 7.96
CA LYS A 173 5.02 -3.47 7.89
C LYS A 173 5.67 -3.47 9.29
N THR A 174 5.03 -2.79 10.24
CA THR A 174 5.49 -2.79 11.63
C THR A 174 5.44 -4.21 12.21
N LEU A 175 4.34 -4.94 11.99
CA LEU A 175 4.19 -6.31 12.47
C LEU A 175 5.27 -7.22 11.90
N VAL A 176 5.40 -7.27 10.58
CA VAL A 176 6.39 -8.13 9.89
C VAL A 176 7.83 -7.83 10.36
N GLY A 177 8.13 -6.54 10.64
CA GLY A 177 9.43 -6.15 11.20
C GLY A 177 9.67 -6.60 12.65
N LEU A 178 8.60 -6.82 13.43
CA LEU A 178 8.68 -7.27 14.83
C LEU A 178 8.68 -8.80 14.98
N LEU A 179 8.17 -9.52 13.97
CA LEU A 179 8.06 -10.97 14.05
C LEU A 179 9.45 -11.63 13.98
N PRO A 180 9.73 -12.58 14.89
CA PRO A 180 10.86 -13.49 14.73
C PRO A 180 10.62 -14.39 13.51
N GLN A 181 11.58 -15.23 13.18
CA GLN A 181 11.38 -16.26 12.17
C GLN A 181 10.21 -17.15 12.57
N LEU A 182 9.22 -17.28 11.69
CA LEU A 182 8.04 -18.11 11.94
C LEU A 182 8.39 -19.59 11.76
N PRO A 183 7.96 -20.47 12.69
CA PRO A 183 8.19 -21.90 12.57
C PRO A 183 7.45 -22.48 11.38
N GLU A 184 8.07 -23.51 10.77
CA GLU A 184 7.44 -24.26 9.69
C GLU A 184 6.31 -25.14 10.25
N THR A 185 5.26 -25.28 9.49
CA THR A 185 4.05 -26.04 9.83
C THR A 185 3.82 -27.26 8.94
N LEU A 186 4.39 -27.26 7.74
CA LEU A 186 4.31 -28.40 6.83
C LEU A 186 5.52 -29.32 7.03
N PRO A 187 5.33 -30.65 6.85
CA PRO A 187 6.46 -31.58 6.83
C PRO A 187 7.49 -31.27 5.75
N ASP A 188 8.77 -31.44 6.05
CA ASP A 188 9.87 -31.23 5.11
C ASP A 188 9.74 -32.04 3.81
N SER A 189 9.17 -33.24 3.90
CA SER A 189 8.90 -34.08 2.74
C SER A 189 7.94 -33.43 1.73
N ILE A 190 7.00 -32.61 2.22
CA ILE A 190 6.04 -31.90 1.39
C ILE A 190 6.68 -30.66 0.81
N THR A 191 7.31 -29.83 1.66
CA THR A 191 7.92 -28.56 1.23
C THR A 191 9.01 -28.80 0.21
N SER A 192 9.88 -29.80 0.41
CA SER A 192 10.94 -30.17 -0.51
C SER A 192 10.41 -30.74 -1.84
N ARG A 193 9.42 -31.66 -1.78
CA ARG A 193 8.85 -32.29 -2.97
C ARG A 193 8.13 -31.30 -3.90
N LEU A 194 7.46 -30.32 -3.31
CA LEU A 194 6.68 -29.31 -4.03
C LEU A 194 7.46 -28.01 -4.27
N HIS A 195 8.72 -27.94 -3.84
CA HIS A 195 9.56 -26.75 -3.93
C HIS A 195 8.90 -25.49 -3.35
N LEU A 196 8.21 -25.66 -2.21
CA LEU A 196 7.55 -24.56 -1.52
C LEU A 196 8.58 -23.74 -0.74
N ILE A 197 8.40 -22.42 -0.74
CA ILE A 197 9.15 -21.53 0.16
C ILE A 197 8.74 -21.76 1.61
N SER A 198 9.56 -21.35 2.57
CA SER A 198 9.26 -21.44 3.99
C SER A 198 8.01 -20.62 4.36
N ARG A 199 7.40 -20.97 5.48
CA ARG A 199 6.24 -20.23 6.02
C ARG A 199 6.60 -18.78 6.31
N ASP A 200 7.78 -18.53 6.89
CA ASP A 200 8.27 -17.18 7.18
C ASP A 200 8.42 -16.33 5.91
N GLU A 201 9.09 -16.87 4.89
CA GLU A 201 9.20 -16.19 3.58
C GLU A 201 7.83 -15.93 2.97
N ALA A 202 6.90 -16.88 3.06
CA ALA A 202 5.57 -16.73 2.49
C ALA A 202 4.81 -15.54 3.11
N PHE A 203 4.83 -15.40 4.44
CA PHE A 203 4.19 -14.26 5.10
C PHE A 203 4.90 -12.93 4.80
N ARG A 204 6.22 -12.90 4.68
CA ARG A 204 6.95 -11.70 4.30
C ARG A 204 6.65 -11.30 2.86
N PHE A 205 6.69 -12.24 1.94
CA PHE A 205 6.47 -11.98 0.52
C PHE A 205 5.01 -11.72 0.16
N ILE A 206 4.02 -12.25 0.90
CA ILE A 206 2.62 -11.91 0.65
C ILE A 206 2.31 -10.46 1.02
N HIS A 207 3.01 -9.89 1.99
CA HIS A 207 2.82 -8.50 2.38
C HIS A 207 3.76 -7.54 1.65
N TYR A 208 5.02 -7.93 1.43
CA TYR A 208 6.09 -7.06 0.87
C TYR A 208 6.93 -7.81 -0.16
N PRO A 209 6.35 -8.23 -1.29
CA PRO A 209 7.13 -8.84 -2.36
C PRO A 209 7.95 -7.78 -3.08
N HIS A 210 9.21 -8.09 -3.38
CA HIS A 210 10.04 -7.25 -4.25
C HIS A 210 9.75 -7.52 -5.72
N THR A 211 9.33 -8.75 -6.04
CA THR A 211 9.06 -9.21 -7.40
C THR A 211 7.70 -9.90 -7.50
N HIS A 212 7.17 -9.92 -8.73
CA HIS A 212 5.95 -10.69 -9.02
C HIS A 212 6.13 -12.19 -8.73
N GLN A 213 7.35 -12.72 -8.93
CA GLN A 213 7.65 -14.13 -8.65
C GLN A 213 7.60 -14.46 -7.16
N GLU A 214 8.13 -13.59 -6.29
CA GLU A 214 8.02 -13.75 -4.83
C GLU A 214 6.57 -13.76 -4.38
N MET A 215 5.76 -12.83 -4.89
CA MET A 215 4.32 -12.78 -4.61
C MET A 215 3.63 -14.09 -5.01
N GLN A 216 3.90 -14.61 -6.22
CA GLN A 216 3.32 -15.86 -6.68
C GLN A 216 3.71 -17.06 -5.80
N LYS A 217 5.01 -17.16 -5.44
CA LYS A 217 5.49 -18.23 -4.53
C LYS A 217 4.79 -18.17 -3.18
N ALA A 218 4.62 -16.98 -2.62
CA ALA A 218 3.90 -16.77 -1.36
C ALA A 218 2.43 -17.21 -1.47
N GLN A 219 1.74 -16.80 -2.53
CA GLN A 219 0.35 -17.20 -2.77
C GLN A 219 0.21 -18.71 -2.91
N VAL A 220 1.10 -19.37 -3.65
CA VAL A 220 1.08 -20.83 -3.79
C VAL A 220 1.28 -21.50 -2.45
N ARG A 221 2.29 -21.05 -1.68
CA ARG A 221 2.60 -21.64 -0.37
C ARG A 221 1.45 -21.50 0.63
N LEU A 222 0.87 -20.32 0.75
CA LEU A 222 -0.21 -20.07 1.72
C LEU A 222 -1.52 -20.78 1.33
N LYS A 223 -1.89 -20.76 0.05
CA LYS A 223 -3.05 -21.52 -0.45
C LYS A 223 -2.89 -23.02 -0.28
N PHE A 224 -1.67 -23.54 -0.54
CA PHE A 224 -1.40 -24.96 -0.33
C PHE A 224 -1.57 -25.34 1.14
N GLU A 225 -1.00 -24.55 2.06
CA GLU A 225 -1.10 -24.79 3.49
C GLU A 225 -2.56 -24.81 3.96
N GLU A 226 -3.35 -23.80 3.57
CA GLU A 226 -4.77 -23.73 3.91
C GLU A 226 -5.53 -24.97 3.42
N LEU A 227 -5.39 -25.33 2.15
CA LEU A 227 -6.05 -26.49 1.58
C LEU A 227 -5.57 -27.82 2.21
N PHE A 228 -4.28 -27.93 2.51
CA PHE A 228 -3.72 -29.10 3.16
C PHE A 228 -4.36 -29.34 4.53
N TYR A 229 -4.47 -28.30 5.36
CA TYR A 229 -5.11 -28.44 6.68
C TYR A 229 -6.62 -28.67 6.60
N VAL A 230 -7.30 -28.05 5.63
CA VAL A 230 -8.73 -28.35 5.39
C VAL A 230 -8.91 -29.82 5.06
N GLN A 231 -8.05 -30.38 4.20
CA GLN A 231 -8.14 -31.81 3.84
C GLN A 231 -7.77 -32.77 4.99
N LEU A 232 -6.88 -32.38 5.90
CA LEU A 232 -6.55 -33.19 7.08
C LEU A 232 -7.66 -33.21 8.14
N ASN A 233 -8.51 -32.18 8.16
CA ASN A 233 -9.60 -32.04 9.12
C ASN A 233 -10.93 -32.64 8.63
N ILE A 234 -10.95 -33.24 7.44
CA ILE A 234 -12.08 -34.02 6.90
C ILE A 234 -11.90 -35.50 7.25
#